data_951cb94af521568d036955808ea59b14
#
_entry.id   951cb94af521568d036955808ea59b14
#
_cell.length_a   1.000
_cell.length_b   1.000
_cell.length_c   1.000
_cell.angle_alpha   90.00
_cell.angle_beta   90.00
_cell.angle_gamma   90.00
#
_symmetry.space_group_name_H-M   'P 1'
#
loop_
_entity.id
_entity.type
_entity.pdbx_description
1 polymer ?
#
loop_
_entity_poly.entity_id
_entity_poly.type
_entity_poly.pdbx_seq_one_letter_code
_entity_poly.pdbx_strand_id
1 'polypeptide(L)'
;MIAFLKEFGESRGLHTIVDETGNVLISKPASKGMENKPTVILQSHIDMVCEKLPDCEINFLNDPIQTYIDGDWMKARGTTLGADDGIGCAMQLALLDGDFEHGPIECVFTRDEETGLTGAMGMKSDFMTGSMLINLDSEDEGQIFVSCAGGINTEAFLRYEK
;
A
#
# COMPACT_ATOMS: atom_id res chain seq x y z
N MET A 1 -5.74 7.90 -5.58
CA MET A 1 -5.86 6.57 -4.93
C MET A 1 -6.77 6.61 -3.69
N ILE A 2 -6.55 7.49 -2.70
CA ILE A 2 -7.37 7.57 -1.45
C ILE A 2 -8.88 7.62 -1.74
N ALA A 3 -9.32 8.52 -2.62
CA ALA A 3 -10.75 8.64 -2.98
C ALA A 3 -11.31 7.35 -3.60
N PHE A 4 -10.52 6.68 -4.44
CA PHE A 4 -10.89 5.39 -5.03
C PHE A 4 -11.06 4.30 -3.97
N LEU A 5 -10.11 4.16 -3.03
CA LEU A 5 -10.19 3.17 -1.96
C LEU A 5 -11.39 3.41 -1.04
N LYS A 6 -11.64 4.68 -0.72
CA LYS A 6 -12.81 5.07 0.06
C LYS A 6 -14.11 4.67 -0.63
N GLU A 7 -14.28 5.04 -1.90
CA GLU A 7 -15.44 4.68 -2.71
C GLU A 7 -15.58 3.16 -2.85
N PHE A 8 -14.46 2.46 -3.04
CA PHE A 8 -14.43 0.99 -3.15
C PHE A 8 -15.03 0.33 -1.90
N GLY A 9 -14.57 0.73 -0.71
CA GLY A 9 -15.07 0.17 0.54
C GLY A 9 -16.52 0.55 0.83
N GLU A 10 -16.86 1.85 0.72
CA GLU A 10 -18.20 2.37 0.98
C GLU A 10 -19.25 1.77 0.05
N SER A 11 -18.95 1.62 -1.26
CA SER A 11 -19.87 1.01 -2.23
C SER A 11 -20.18 -0.46 -1.96
N ARG A 12 -19.33 -1.14 -1.21
CA ARG A 12 -19.49 -2.54 -0.76
C ARG A 12 -20.08 -2.67 0.64
N GLY A 13 -20.43 -1.55 1.27
CA GLY A 13 -20.94 -1.52 2.65
C GLY A 13 -19.89 -1.91 3.69
N LEU A 14 -18.61 -1.84 3.36
CA LEU A 14 -17.51 -2.13 4.26
C LEU A 14 -17.18 -0.90 5.12
N HIS A 15 -16.80 -1.13 6.38
CA HIS A 15 -16.35 -0.05 7.25
C HIS A 15 -15.04 0.52 6.71
N THR A 16 -15.06 1.80 6.36
CA THR A 16 -13.94 2.48 5.70
C THR A 16 -13.63 3.79 6.39
N ILE A 17 -12.40 3.97 6.81
CA ILE A 17 -11.91 5.20 7.44
C ILE A 17 -10.65 5.70 6.72
N VAL A 18 -10.48 7.01 6.72
CA VAL A 18 -9.27 7.70 6.26
C VAL A 18 -8.76 8.53 7.44
N ASP A 19 -7.51 8.36 7.82
CA ASP A 19 -6.91 9.13 8.89
C ASP A 19 -6.43 10.52 8.44
N GLU A 20 -5.91 11.30 9.39
CA GLU A 20 -5.43 12.67 9.15
C GLU A 20 -4.20 12.72 8.22
N THR A 21 -3.45 11.62 8.12
CA THR A 21 -2.26 11.50 7.26
C THR A 21 -2.58 10.95 5.87
N GLY A 22 -3.82 10.47 5.67
CA GLY A 22 -4.30 9.95 4.39
C GLY A 22 -4.12 8.44 4.23
N ASN A 23 -3.84 7.72 5.31
CA ASN A 23 -3.93 6.26 5.31
C ASN A 23 -5.41 5.84 5.24
N VAL A 24 -5.67 4.74 4.55
CA VAL A 24 -7.01 4.19 4.42
C VAL A 24 -7.06 2.82 5.11
N LEU A 25 -8.09 2.60 5.91
CA LEU A 25 -8.40 1.29 6.48
C LEU A 25 -9.78 0.86 5.98
N ILE A 26 -9.86 -0.36 5.45
CA ILE A 26 -11.12 -0.99 5.04
C ILE A 26 -11.24 -2.31 5.82
N SER A 27 -12.30 -2.43 6.63
CA SER A 27 -12.55 -3.62 7.44
C SER A 27 -13.63 -4.49 6.81
N LYS A 28 -13.35 -5.78 6.70
CA LYS A 28 -14.30 -6.80 6.25
C LYS A 28 -14.66 -7.71 7.43
N PRO A 29 -15.94 -7.80 7.83
CA PRO A 29 -16.36 -8.68 8.90
C PRO A 29 -16.14 -10.15 8.53
N ALA A 30 -15.96 -11.00 9.52
CA ALA A 30 -15.77 -12.43 9.32
C ALA A 30 -16.93 -13.09 8.57
N SER A 31 -16.63 -14.15 7.85
CA SER A 31 -17.64 -15.09 7.32
C SER A 31 -18.40 -15.73 8.47
N LYS A 32 -19.64 -16.16 8.20
CA LYS A 32 -20.49 -16.83 9.18
C LYS A 32 -19.77 -18.05 9.81
N GLY A 33 -19.65 -18.04 11.13
CA GLY A 33 -18.96 -19.11 11.88
C GLY A 33 -17.46 -18.86 12.11
N MET A 34 -16.92 -17.79 11.56
CA MET A 34 -15.50 -17.40 11.71
C MET A 34 -15.27 -16.17 12.59
N GLU A 35 -16.33 -15.69 13.28
CA GLU A 35 -16.33 -14.45 14.06
C GLU A 35 -15.34 -14.48 15.24
N ASN A 36 -15.05 -15.67 15.75
CA ASN A 36 -14.10 -15.88 16.87
C ASN A 36 -12.62 -16.03 16.43
N LYS A 37 -12.35 -15.91 15.13
CA LYS A 37 -10.96 -15.94 14.64
C LYS A 37 -10.28 -14.61 14.91
N PRO A 38 -8.94 -14.60 15.10
CA PRO A 38 -8.21 -13.34 15.25
C PRO A 38 -8.33 -12.50 13.99
N THR A 39 -8.41 -11.19 14.16
CA THR A 39 -8.34 -10.24 13.04
C THR A 39 -6.95 -10.24 12.42
N VAL A 40 -6.89 -10.40 11.11
CA VAL A 40 -5.68 -10.29 10.33
C VAL A 40 -5.65 -8.92 9.66
N ILE A 41 -4.53 -8.22 9.82
CA ILE A 41 -4.24 -6.97 9.13
C ILE A 41 -3.39 -7.29 7.91
N LEU A 42 -3.80 -6.80 6.74
CA LEU A 42 -3.00 -6.79 5.53
C LEU A 42 -2.56 -5.34 5.28
N GLN A 43 -1.31 -5.12 4.92
CA GLN A 43 -0.79 -3.77 4.70
C GLN A 43 -0.03 -3.69 3.39
N SER A 44 -0.26 -2.60 2.66
CA SER A 44 0.44 -2.18 1.44
C SER A 44 0.53 -0.65 1.40
N HIS A 45 1.38 -0.09 0.52
CA HIS A 45 1.40 1.35 0.27
C HIS A 45 0.75 1.74 -1.06
N ILE A 46 0.28 2.99 -1.17
CA ILE A 46 -0.53 3.48 -2.30
C ILE A 46 0.20 4.46 -3.21
N ASP A 47 1.39 4.87 -2.85
CA ASP A 47 2.28 5.67 -3.66
C ASP A 47 3.24 4.81 -4.46
N MET A 48 4.02 5.40 -5.32
CA MET A 48 5.04 4.76 -6.14
C MET A 48 6.18 5.72 -6.40
N VAL A 49 7.35 5.20 -6.67
CA VAL A 49 8.47 5.98 -7.23
C VAL A 49 8.07 6.51 -8.60
N CYS A 50 8.05 7.82 -8.77
CA CYS A 50 7.65 8.50 -10.02
C CYS A 50 8.87 8.89 -10.86
N GLU A 51 9.50 7.90 -11.51
CA GLU A 51 10.66 8.10 -12.38
C GLU A 51 10.33 7.85 -13.84
N LYS A 52 10.99 8.59 -14.75
CA LYS A 52 10.78 8.47 -16.19
C LYS A 52 12.06 8.70 -16.99
N LEU A 53 12.10 8.17 -18.20
CA LEU A 53 13.15 8.45 -19.16
C LEU A 53 13.12 9.92 -19.58
N PRO A 54 14.28 10.53 -19.96
CA PRO A 54 14.36 11.96 -20.30
C PRO A 54 13.46 12.38 -21.46
N ASP A 55 13.17 11.48 -22.38
CA ASP A 55 12.34 11.67 -23.57
C ASP A 55 10.87 11.28 -23.37
N CYS A 56 10.50 10.85 -22.18
CA CYS A 56 9.12 10.49 -21.84
C CYS A 56 8.37 11.71 -21.33
N GLU A 57 7.35 12.12 -22.07
CA GLU A 57 6.45 13.21 -21.67
C GLU A 57 5.24 12.64 -20.93
N ILE A 58 5.33 12.55 -19.60
CA ILE A 58 4.24 12.15 -18.71
C ILE A 58 4.16 13.10 -17.54
N ASN A 59 2.95 13.41 -17.11
CA ASN A 59 2.66 14.07 -15.84
C ASN A 59 2.02 13.08 -14.89
N PHE A 60 2.80 12.52 -13.95
CA PHE A 60 2.33 11.51 -12.98
C PHE A 60 1.13 11.94 -12.12
N LEU A 61 0.81 13.23 -12.05
CA LEU A 61 -0.36 13.70 -11.31
C LEU A 61 -1.67 13.53 -12.09
N ASN A 62 -1.62 13.45 -13.42
CA ASN A 62 -2.81 13.51 -14.26
C ASN A 62 -2.87 12.40 -15.32
N ASP A 63 -1.72 11.88 -15.74
CA ASP A 63 -1.65 10.94 -16.85
C ASP A 63 -1.56 9.49 -16.32
N PRO A 64 -2.23 8.53 -16.98
CA PRO A 64 -2.12 7.12 -16.62
C PRO A 64 -0.78 6.56 -17.07
N ILE A 65 -0.25 5.61 -16.29
CA ILE A 65 0.92 4.82 -16.69
C ILE A 65 0.55 3.98 -17.93
N GLN A 66 1.35 4.11 -19.00
CA GLN A 66 1.17 3.36 -20.24
C GLN A 66 1.78 1.97 -20.12
N THR A 67 0.96 0.99 -19.76
CA THR A 67 1.40 -0.40 -19.61
C THR A 67 1.36 -1.16 -20.93
N TYR A 68 2.17 -2.22 -21.03
CA TYR A 68 2.15 -3.19 -22.13
C TYR A 68 2.63 -4.56 -21.64
N ILE A 69 2.26 -5.61 -22.39
CA ILE A 69 2.69 -6.98 -22.12
C ILE A 69 3.89 -7.32 -23.00
N ASP A 70 4.92 -7.90 -22.38
CA ASP A 70 6.12 -8.40 -23.03
C ASP A 70 6.41 -9.82 -22.53
N GLY A 71 5.97 -10.83 -23.27
CA GLY A 71 5.95 -12.21 -22.82
C GLY A 71 5.02 -12.38 -21.61
N ASP A 72 5.58 -12.83 -20.51
CA ASP A 72 4.85 -13.04 -19.23
C ASP A 72 4.90 -11.79 -18.31
N TRP A 73 5.47 -10.68 -18.78
CA TRP A 73 5.69 -9.48 -17.99
C TRP A 73 4.77 -8.34 -18.38
N MET A 74 4.21 -7.66 -17.38
CA MET A 74 3.64 -6.32 -17.55
C MET A 74 4.71 -5.28 -17.31
N LYS A 75 4.88 -4.36 -18.26
CA LYS A 75 5.89 -3.28 -18.22
C LYS A 75 5.25 -1.92 -18.47
N ALA A 76 5.95 -0.84 -18.11
CA ALA A 76 5.57 0.54 -18.39
C ALA A 76 6.44 1.13 -19.51
N ARG A 77 5.86 2.04 -20.31
CA ARG A 77 6.57 2.73 -21.40
C ARG A 77 7.29 3.96 -20.88
N GLY A 78 8.60 3.84 -20.71
CA GLY A 78 9.46 4.97 -20.36
C GLY A 78 9.29 5.50 -18.94
N THR A 79 8.57 4.77 -18.08
CA THR A 79 8.35 5.15 -16.69
C THR A 79 8.52 3.95 -15.76
N THR A 80 8.59 4.20 -14.46
CA THR A 80 8.31 3.20 -13.42
C THR A 80 6.88 2.68 -13.55
N LEU A 81 6.62 1.46 -13.08
CA LEU A 81 5.33 0.77 -13.24
C LEU A 81 4.39 0.98 -12.04
N GLY A 82 4.93 1.03 -10.82
CA GLY A 82 4.16 1.07 -9.58
C GLY A 82 3.58 -0.30 -9.18
N ALA A 83 4.23 -1.40 -9.61
CA ALA A 83 3.87 -2.74 -9.13
C ALA A 83 4.21 -2.91 -7.65
N ASP A 84 5.24 -2.26 -7.20
CA ASP A 84 5.59 -1.94 -5.84
C ASP A 84 4.83 -0.65 -5.44
N ASP A 85 3.87 -0.66 -4.51
CA ASP A 85 3.22 -1.86 -3.97
C ASP A 85 1.76 -1.97 -4.50
N GLY A 86 1.59 -1.64 -5.78
CA GLY A 86 0.31 -1.77 -6.46
C GLY A 86 -0.23 -3.20 -6.47
N ILE A 87 0.67 -4.22 -6.43
CA ILE A 87 0.25 -5.62 -6.38
C ILE A 87 -0.32 -5.98 -5.00
N GLY A 88 0.29 -5.49 -3.91
CA GLY A 88 -0.24 -5.65 -2.55
C GLY A 88 -1.60 -4.97 -2.40
N CYS A 89 -1.75 -3.75 -2.96
CA CYS A 89 -3.06 -3.09 -3.04
C CYS A 89 -4.09 -3.95 -3.80
N ALA A 90 -3.74 -4.51 -4.94
CA ALA A 90 -4.63 -5.35 -5.74
C ALA A 90 -5.03 -6.63 -5.01
N MET A 91 -4.09 -7.27 -4.29
CA MET A 91 -4.37 -8.44 -3.45
C MET A 91 -5.38 -8.12 -2.35
N GLN A 92 -5.22 -7.01 -1.65
CA GLN A 92 -6.16 -6.57 -0.61
C GLN A 92 -7.55 -6.30 -1.19
N LEU A 93 -7.63 -5.60 -2.32
CA LEU A 93 -8.90 -5.32 -2.99
C LEU A 93 -9.61 -6.61 -3.44
N ALA A 94 -8.86 -7.58 -3.96
CA ALA A 94 -9.40 -8.88 -4.34
C ALA A 94 -9.96 -9.66 -3.14
N LEU A 95 -9.28 -9.61 -1.99
CA LEU A 95 -9.75 -10.21 -0.75
C LEU A 95 -10.99 -9.51 -0.19
N LEU A 96 -11.04 -8.18 -0.27
CA LEU A 96 -12.21 -7.41 0.16
C LEU A 96 -13.44 -7.68 -0.73
N ASP A 97 -13.26 -7.87 -2.03
CA ASP A 97 -14.32 -8.11 -3.01
C ASP A 97 -14.74 -9.59 -3.08
N GLY A 98 -13.85 -10.51 -2.71
CA GLY A 98 -14.06 -11.94 -2.86
C GLY A 98 -15.07 -12.53 -1.86
N ASP A 99 -15.72 -13.62 -2.26
CA ASP A 99 -16.63 -14.42 -1.42
C ASP A 99 -15.95 -15.76 -1.08
N PHE A 100 -15.26 -15.81 0.05
CA PHE A 100 -14.57 -16.98 0.59
C PHE A 100 -14.67 -17.00 2.12
N GLU A 101 -14.36 -18.13 2.75
CA GLU A 101 -14.40 -18.27 4.19
C GLU A 101 -13.17 -17.63 4.85
N HIS A 102 -13.40 -16.65 5.74
CA HIS A 102 -12.33 -15.90 6.41
C HIS A 102 -12.74 -15.39 7.79
N GLY A 103 -11.77 -15.20 8.68
CA GLY A 103 -11.92 -14.41 9.90
C GLY A 103 -12.05 -12.91 9.61
N PRO A 104 -12.16 -12.04 10.62
CA PRO A 104 -12.16 -10.58 10.39
C PRO A 104 -10.87 -10.14 9.69
N ILE A 105 -10.98 -9.24 8.70
CA ILE A 105 -9.85 -8.70 7.94
C ILE A 105 -9.85 -7.17 8.06
N GLU A 106 -8.68 -6.61 8.28
CA GLU A 106 -8.40 -5.18 8.16
C GLU A 106 -7.38 -4.96 7.04
N CYS A 107 -7.76 -4.24 5.99
CA CYS A 107 -6.86 -3.84 4.92
C CYS A 107 -6.40 -2.40 5.14
N VAL A 108 -5.11 -2.22 5.37
CA VAL A 108 -4.46 -0.93 5.62
C VAL A 108 -3.65 -0.53 4.40
N PHE A 109 -3.95 0.64 3.88
CA PHE A 109 -3.28 1.24 2.74
C PHE A 109 -2.56 2.49 3.21
N THR A 110 -1.23 2.43 3.28
CA THR A 110 -0.41 3.53 3.78
C THR A 110 -0.02 4.50 2.67
N ARG A 111 0.20 5.75 3.05
CA ARG A 111 0.61 6.82 2.16
C ARG A 111 2.09 7.16 2.35
N ASP A 112 2.74 7.63 1.27
CA ASP A 112 4.10 8.18 1.26
C ASP A 112 5.16 7.22 1.85
N GLU A 113 5.12 5.95 1.50
CA GLU A 113 6.14 4.97 1.87
C GLU A 113 7.48 5.37 1.25
N GLU A 114 7.50 5.56 -0.06
CA GLU A 114 8.66 5.83 -0.91
C GLU A 114 9.37 7.17 -0.59
N THR A 115 8.68 8.08 0.09
CA THR A 115 9.20 9.41 0.41
C THR A 115 9.49 9.63 1.89
N GLY A 116 9.48 8.58 2.70
CA GLY A 116 9.88 8.62 4.10
C GLY A 116 8.85 8.14 5.11
N LEU A 117 7.96 7.25 4.72
CA LEU A 117 7.00 6.56 5.61
C LEU A 117 6.05 7.52 6.36
N THR A 118 5.75 8.70 5.79
CA THR A 118 5.02 9.74 6.52
C THR A 118 3.63 9.30 6.96
N GLY A 119 2.96 8.48 6.14
CA GLY A 119 1.68 7.87 6.48
C GLY A 119 1.80 6.94 7.68
N ALA A 120 2.71 5.98 7.62
CA ALA A 120 2.90 5.00 8.70
C ALA A 120 3.35 5.66 10.01
N MET A 121 4.27 6.63 9.93
CA MET A 121 4.79 7.37 11.10
C MET A 121 3.73 8.26 11.76
N GLY A 122 2.76 8.75 11.00
CA GLY A 122 1.66 9.58 11.50
C GLY A 122 0.43 8.79 11.97
N MET A 123 0.44 7.47 11.79
CA MET A 123 -0.69 6.60 12.14
C MET A 123 -0.88 6.53 13.65
N LYS A 124 -2.13 6.67 14.11
CA LYS A 124 -2.48 6.54 15.52
C LYS A 124 -2.53 5.07 15.93
N SER A 125 -2.23 4.78 17.19
CA SER A 125 -2.17 3.40 17.72
C SER A 125 -3.51 2.67 17.73
N ASP A 126 -4.63 3.38 17.61
CA ASP A 126 -5.99 2.85 17.57
C ASP A 126 -6.56 2.75 16.14
N PHE A 127 -5.73 3.03 15.11
CA PHE A 127 -6.16 2.96 13.71
C PHE A 127 -6.48 1.53 13.27
N MET A 128 -5.75 0.56 13.79
CA MET A 128 -5.93 -0.88 13.55
C MET A 128 -6.28 -1.60 14.85
N THR A 129 -7.03 -2.70 14.77
CA THR A 129 -7.42 -3.50 15.95
C THR A 129 -6.88 -4.93 15.93
N GLY A 130 -6.44 -5.42 14.77
CA GLY A 130 -5.88 -6.75 14.60
C GLY A 130 -4.58 -6.98 15.39
N SER A 131 -4.30 -8.23 15.70
CA SER A 131 -3.09 -8.63 16.44
C SER A 131 -2.02 -9.31 15.56
N MET A 132 -2.32 -9.56 14.31
CA MET A 132 -1.44 -10.15 13.32
C MET A 132 -1.43 -9.26 12.08
N LEU A 133 -0.25 -8.78 11.70
CA LEU A 133 -0.06 -7.97 10.50
C LEU A 133 0.79 -8.73 9.48
N ILE A 134 0.33 -8.74 8.24
CA ILE A 134 1.04 -9.24 7.07
C ILE A 134 1.27 -8.05 6.14
N ASN A 135 2.52 -7.63 6.01
CA ASN A 135 2.93 -6.66 5.01
C ASN A 135 3.07 -7.37 3.66
N LEU A 136 2.53 -6.76 2.60
CA LEU A 136 2.49 -7.33 1.25
C LEU A 136 3.57 -6.74 0.33
N ASP A 137 4.42 -5.90 0.88
CA ASP A 137 5.48 -5.16 0.23
C ASP A 137 6.80 -5.95 0.33
N SER A 138 6.85 -7.12 -0.32
CA SER A 138 8.03 -7.98 -0.40
C SER A 138 8.35 -8.32 -1.84
N GLU A 139 9.61 -8.13 -2.23
CA GLU A 139 10.08 -8.31 -3.61
C GLU A 139 10.46 -9.78 -3.94
N ASP A 140 10.79 -10.57 -2.93
CA ASP A 140 11.31 -11.94 -3.12
C ASP A 140 10.19 -12.98 -3.06
N GLU A 141 9.90 -13.60 -4.20
CA GLU A 141 8.89 -14.65 -4.29
C GLU A 141 9.22 -15.85 -3.38
N GLY A 142 8.21 -16.28 -2.61
CA GLY A 142 8.31 -17.45 -1.74
C GLY A 142 9.09 -17.23 -0.44
N GLN A 143 9.48 -15.99 -0.12
CA GLN A 143 10.15 -15.64 1.13
C GLN A 143 9.19 -14.94 2.10
N ILE A 144 9.36 -15.20 3.39
CA ILE A 144 8.66 -14.52 4.47
C ILE A 144 9.69 -13.84 5.36
N PHE A 145 9.62 -12.53 5.44
CA PHE A 145 10.49 -11.73 6.29
C PHE A 145 9.81 -11.44 7.63
N VAL A 146 10.54 -11.63 8.73
CA VAL A 146 10.05 -11.39 10.10
C VAL A 146 10.71 -10.18 10.75
N SER A 147 11.60 -9.51 10.03
CA SER A 147 12.33 -8.30 10.45
C SER A 147 12.84 -7.54 9.24
N CYS A 148 13.18 -6.28 9.42
CA CYS A 148 13.85 -5.45 8.42
C CYS A 148 15.03 -4.70 9.04
N ALA A 149 15.93 -4.19 8.19
CA ALA A 149 17.01 -3.30 8.62
C ALA A 149 16.44 -1.92 8.94
N GLY A 150 17.01 -1.26 9.95
CA GLY A 150 16.77 0.15 10.21
C GLY A 150 17.71 1.03 9.37
N GLY A 151 17.28 2.27 9.11
CA GLY A 151 18.07 3.28 8.43
C GLY A 151 18.02 4.63 9.14
N ILE A 152 19.01 5.46 8.89
CA ILE A 152 19.06 6.85 9.35
C ILE A 152 19.65 7.74 8.25
N ASN A 153 18.99 8.83 7.94
CA ASN A 153 19.52 9.87 7.08
C ASN A 153 20.18 10.93 7.93
N THR A 154 21.45 11.25 7.62
CA THR A 154 22.21 12.27 8.35
C THR A 154 22.72 13.32 7.36
N GLU A 155 22.40 14.59 7.62
CA GLU A 155 22.93 15.72 6.90
C GLU A 155 23.95 16.45 7.79
N ALA A 156 25.15 16.72 7.22
CA ALA A 156 26.20 17.47 7.91
C ALA A 156 26.48 18.78 7.15
N PHE A 157 26.41 19.90 7.84
CA PHE A 157 26.69 21.23 7.29
C PHE A 157 27.96 21.79 7.88
N LEU A 158 28.96 22.04 7.03
CA LEU A 158 30.18 22.74 7.40
C LEU A 158 30.17 24.15 6.81
N ARG A 159 30.14 25.18 7.67
CA ARG A 159 30.36 26.57 7.24
C ARG A 159 31.85 26.87 7.29
N TYR A 160 32.39 27.39 6.18
CA TYR A 160 33.80 27.81 6.13
C TYR A 160 33.88 29.20 5.46
N GLU A 161 34.85 29.97 5.89
CA GLU A 161 35.25 31.22 5.22
C GLU A 161 36.39 30.91 4.26
N LYS A 162 36.36 31.56 3.06
CA LYS A 162 37.45 31.44 2.06
C LYS A 162 38.56 32.38 2.36
#